data_f140665c94400f8d13ff8d39e0abf67b
#
_entry.id   f140665c94400f8d13ff8d39e0abf67b
#
_cell.length_a   1.000
_cell.length_b   1.000
_cell.length_c   1.000
_cell.angle_alpha   90.00
_cell.angle_beta   90.00
_cell.angle_gamma   90.00
#
_symmetry.space_group_name_H-M   'P 1'
#
loop_
_entity.id
_entity.type
_entity.pdbx_description
1 polymer ?
#
loop_
_entity_poly.entity_id
_entity_poly.type
_entity_poly.pdbx_seq_one_letter_code
_entity_poly.pdbx_strand_id
1 'polypeptide(L)'
;MKSQYNKTITACFVGYIVQAIVNNFTPLLFLFFQKCYHIPISQITLLVTFNFGIQLLVDFLSVRFVDKIGYRISMIIAHVLAAAGLFLLTVLPEILPVSFIGILIAVMIYAVGGGLLEVLVSPVVEACPSDNKEKAMSLLHSFYCWGHAGVVLMSTVFFYVVGIDNWKILAIIWAVIPIGNAFVFSKVPIAPLLEDGDTGLGLKELFRMKIFWILLIMMICAGASEQAVSQWASAFAEKGLGISKAAGDLAGPMAFAVLMGISRLFYGKYGDRINLEHFMIYSSFLCILSYLGISLFSIPLLNLIACAVCGLSVGIMWPGTFSKASAALPKGGTAMFALLALGGDIGCSGGPTLVGMVSGAFGDNLKMGILAGIIFPVLLLIGVILCRRQKKITNYNTVKSRH
;
A
#
# COMPACT_ATOMS: atom_id res chain seq x y z
N MET A 1 6.64 -0.46 33.04
CA MET A 1 5.93 -1.25 32.00
C MET A 1 5.94 -0.58 30.63
N LYS A 2 5.57 0.71 30.48
CA LYS A 2 5.56 1.39 29.15
C LYS A 2 6.91 1.36 28.41
N SER A 3 8.03 1.58 29.09
CA SER A 3 9.37 1.57 28.50
C SER A 3 9.79 0.25 27.85
N GLN A 4 9.22 -0.87 28.31
CA GLN A 4 9.56 -2.22 27.85
C GLN A 4 9.07 -2.48 26.41
N TYR A 5 7.89 -1.93 26.03
CA TYR A 5 7.28 -2.12 24.70
C TYR A 5 7.75 -1.09 23.66
N ASN A 6 8.50 -0.05 24.04
CA ASN A 6 9.02 0.92 23.07
C ASN A 6 9.88 0.25 21.99
N LYS A 7 10.68 -0.76 22.37
CA LYS A 7 11.48 -1.53 21.40
C LYS A 7 10.62 -2.33 20.45
N THR A 8 9.50 -2.87 20.91
CA THR A 8 8.53 -3.59 20.08
C THR A 8 7.86 -2.65 19.08
N ILE A 9 7.42 -1.49 19.54
CA ILE A 9 6.82 -0.45 18.67
C ILE A 9 7.83 0.01 17.62
N THR A 10 9.11 0.25 18.01
CA THR A 10 10.16 0.60 17.05
C THR A 10 10.41 -0.52 16.04
N ALA A 11 10.43 -1.78 16.49
CA ALA A 11 10.56 -2.91 15.59
C ALA A 11 9.36 -3.01 14.60
N CYS A 12 8.16 -2.66 15.03
CA CYS A 12 7.00 -2.57 14.17
C CYS A 12 7.13 -1.43 13.14
N PHE A 13 7.68 -0.27 13.50
CA PHE A 13 7.98 0.80 12.55
C PHE A 13 8.97 0.35 11.48
N VAL A 14 10.04 -0.37 11.88
CA VAL A 14 10.97 -0.99 10.93
C VAL A 14 10.28 -2.05 10.08
N GLY A 15 9.30 -2.80 10.62
CA GLY A 15 8.48 -3.73 9.88
C GLY A 15 7.75 -3.06 8.70
N TYR A 16 7.17 -1.88 8.89
CA TYR A 16 6.55 -1.12 7.79
C TYR A 16 7.57 -0.53 6.81
N ILE A 17 8.79 -0.22 7.25
CA ILE A 17 9.88 0.11 6.32
C ILE A 17 10.23 -1.12 5.47
N VAL A 18 10.29 -2.33 6.06
CA VAL A 18 10.51 -3.58 5.31
C VAL A 18 9.40 -3.81 4.29
N GLN A 19 8.15 -3.59 4.66
CA GLN A 19 7.02 -3.68 3.72
C GLN A 19 7.15 -2.65 2.58
N ALA A 20 7.59 -1.43 2.90
CA ALA A 20 7.86 -0.41 1.88
C ALA A 20 8.99 -0.83 0.92
N ILE A 21 10.05 -1.49 1.41
CA ILE A 21 11.12 -2.06 0.58
C ILE A 21 10.55 -3.11 -0.38
N VAL A 22 9.80 -4.07 0.16
CA VAL A 22 9.19 -5.16 -0.62
C VAL A 22 8.29 -4.62 -1.74
N ASN A 23 7.49 -3.61 -1.46
CA ASN A 23 6.52 -3.10 -2.42
C ASN A 23 7.09 -2.09 -3.42
N ASN A 24 8.18 -1.40 -3.09
CA ASN A 24 8.62 -0.23 -3.87
C ASN A 24 10.02 -0.34 -4.47
N PHE A 25 10.84 -1.33 -4.09
CA PHE A 25 12.18 -1.51 -4.67
C PHE A 25 12.12 -2.07 -6.10
N THR A 26 11.39 -3.16 -6.31
CA THR A 26 11.30 -3.83 -7.63
C THR A 26 10.71 -2.92 -8.73
N PRO A 27 9.71 -2.07 -8.49
CA PRO A 27 9.23 -1.11 -9.47
C PRO A 27 10.29 -0.17 -10.05
N LEU A 28 11.32 0.18 -9.28
CA LEU A 28 12.45 0.99 -9.76
C LEU A 28 13.33 0.28 -10.79
N LEU A 29 13.20 -1.05 -10.88
CA LEU A 29 13.97 -1.91 -11.79
C LEU A 29 13.17 -2.36 -13.03
N PHE A 30 11.90 -1.98 -13.19
CA PHE A 30 11.05 -2.48 -14.27
C PHE A 30 11.64 -2.25 -15.66
N LEU A 31 12.12 -1.05 -15.94
CA LEU A 31 12.74 -0.75 -17.24
C LEU A 31 14.12 -1.40 -17.40
N PHE A 32 14.85 -1.59 -16.30
CA PHE A 32 16.09 -2.38 -16.33
C PHE A 32 15.78 -3.82 -16.71
N PHE A 33 14.78 -4.46 -16.10
CA PHE A 33 14.36 -5.81 -16.45
C PHE A 33 13.87 -5.91 -17.90
N GLN A 34 13.13 -4.91 -18.38
CA GLN A 34 12.72 -4.86 -19.79
C GLN A 34 13.90 -4.82 -20.74
N LYS A 35 14.92 -4.01 -20.44
CA LYS A 35 16.10 -3.86 -21.31
C LYS A 35 17.07 -5.04 -21.22
N CYS A 36 17.43 -5.47 -20.01
CA CYS A 36 18.49 -6.45 -19.79
C CYS A 36 18.03 -7.91 -19.91
N TYR A 37 16.80 -8.21 -19.48
CA TYR A 37 16.24 -9.56 -19.55
C TYR A 37 15.20 -9.70 -20.67
N HIS A 38 15.00 -8.66 -21.49
CA HIS A 38 14.04 -8.65 -22.61
C HIS A 38 12.60 -9.02 -22.17
N ILE A 39 12.21 -8.63 -20.95
CA ILE A 39 10.89 -8.91 -20.38
C ILE A 39 9.90 -7.83 -20.85
N PRO A 40 8.81 -8.19 -21.57
CA PRO A 40 7.82 -7.21 -22.01
C PRO A 40 7.03 -6.63 -20.83
N ILE A 41 6.47 -5.43 -20.99
CA ILE A 41 5.68 -4.75 -19.94
C ILE A 41 4.51 -5.61 -19.46
N SER A 42 3.88 -6.37 -20.34
CA SER A 42 2.81 -7.29 -19.98
C SER A 42 3.25 -8.35 -18.94
N GLN A 43 4.48 -8.86 -19.04
CA GLN A 43 5.04 -9.77 -18.04
C GLN A 43 5.50 -9.03 -16.77
N ILE A 44 6.06 -7.81 -16.90
CA ILE A 44 6.39 -6.96 -15.75
C ILE A 44 5.13 -6.67 -14.92
N THR A 45 3.98 -6.45 -15.59
CA THR A 45 2.69 -6.29 -14.93
C THR A 45 2.36 -7.46 -14.01
N LEU A 46 2.68 -8.69 -14.41
CA LEU A 46 2.46 -9.87 -13.57
C LEU A 46 3.29 -9.84 -12.28
N LEU A 47 4.47 -9.22 -12.27
CA LEU A 47 5.26 -9.06 -11.04
C LEU A 47 4.47 -8.26 -10.00
N VAL A 48 3.82 -7.17 -10.42
CA VAL A 48 2.98 -6.36 -9.54
C VAL A 48 1.73 -7.12 -9.11
N THR A 49 1.05 -7.76 -10.09
CA THR A 49 -0.14 -8.56 -9.82
C THR A 49 0.11 -9.66 -8.80
N PHE A 50 1.21 -10.40 -8.97
CA PHE A 50 1.56 -11.48 -8.05
C PHE A 50 2.09 -10.96 -6.71
N ASN A 51 2.79 -9.82 -6.67
CA ASN A 51 3.22 -9.23 -5.41
C ASN A 51 2.01 -8.96 -4.50
N PHE A 52 1.04 -8.19 -4.98
CA PHE A 52 -0.14 -7.85 -4.18
C PHE A 52 -1.14 -9.02 -4.08
N GLY A 53 -1.28 -9.84 -5.12
CA GLY A 53 -2.12 -11.02 -5.08
C GLY A 53 -1.67 -12.06 -4.05
N ILE A 54 -0.36 -12.24 -3.85
CA ILE A 54 0.18 -13.11 -2.80
C ILE A 54 -0.03 -12.48 -1.43
N GLN A 55 0.16 -11.15 -1.27
CA GLN A 55 -0.12 -10.46 -0.01
C GLN A 55 -1.59 -10.67 0.38
N LEU A 56 -2.52 -10.42 -0.54
CA LEU A 56 -3.94 -10.71 -0.38
C LEU A 56 -4.23 -12.15 0.09
N LEU A 57 -3.60 -13.14 -0.53
CA LEU A 57 -3.76 -14.55 -0.15
C LEU A 57 -3.23 -14.81 1.26
N VAL A 58 -2.10 -14.22 1.60
CA VAL A 58 -1.50 -14.32 2.92
C VAL A 58 -2.40 -13.71 3.98
N ASP A 59 -2.99 -12.54 3.71
CA ASP A 59 -3.92 -11.87 4.62
C ASP A 59 -5.12 -12.76 4.94
N PHE A 60 -5.71 -13.36 3.91
CA PHE A 60 -6.83 -14.28 4.06
C PHE A 60 -6.47 -15.54 4.88
N LEU A 61 -5.28 -16.08 4.64
CA LEU A 61 -4.82 -17.30 5.30
C LEU A 61 -4.32 -17.02 6.73
N SER A 62 -3.71 -15.87 6.97
CA SER A 62 -3.04 -15.52 8.23
C SER A 62 -3.98 -15.55 9.44
N VAL A 63 -5.25 -15.20 9.24
CA VAL A 63 -6.31 -15.29 10.27
C VAL A 63 -6.33 -16.67 10.96
N ARG A 64 -6.03 -17.74 10.25
CA ARG A 64 -6.02 -19.10 10.79
C ARG A 64 -4.65 -19.58 11.27
N PHE A 65 -3.58 -19.10 10.63
CA PHE A 65 -2.22 -19.56 10.92
C PHE A 65 -1.56 -18.81 12.07
N VAL A 66 -1.77 -17.50 12.13
CA VAL A 66 -1.13 -16.64 13.14
C VAL A 66 -1.53 -17.04 14.55
N ASP A 67 -2.81 -17.35 14.78
CA ASP A 67 -3.30 -17.78 16.08
C ASP A 67 -2.67 -19.12 16.54
N LYS A 68 -2.31 -20.00 15.60
CA LYS A 68 -1.67 -21.30 15.90
C LYS A 68 -0.17 -21.20 16.10
N ILE A 69 0.51 -20.40 15.29
CA ILE A 69 1.98 -20.28 15.26
C ILE A 69 2.45 -19.26 16.30
N GLY A 70 1.61 -18.27 16.58
CA GLY A 70 1.91 -17.15 17.47
C GLY A 70 2.60 -15.98 16.76
N TYR A 71 2.34 -14.76 17.25
CA TYR A 71 2.79 -13.51 16.63
C TYR A 71 4.30 -13.40 16.49
N ARG A 72 5.08 -13.83 17.50
CA ARG A 72 6.54 -13.76 17.46
C ARG A 72 7.12 -14.55 16.29
N ILE A 73 6.72 -15.81 16.16
CA ILE A 73 7.23 -16.70 15.10
C ILE A 73 6.77 -16.18 13.74
N SER A 74 5.52 -15.77 13.62
CA SER A 74 4.97 -15.20 12.38
C SER A 74 5.72 -13.94 11.95
N MET A 75 6.06 -13.02 12.88
CA MET A 75 6.88 -11.83 12.58
C MET A 75 8.29 -12.18 12.13
N ILE A 76 8.93 -13.19 12.74
CA ILE A 76 10.26 -13.66 12.32
C ILE A 76 10.17 -14.26 10.91
N ILE A 77 9.20 -15.13 10.65
CA ILE A 77 8.97 -15.73 9.32
C ILE A 77 8.76 -14.65 8.27
N ALA A 78 7.94 -13.64 8.56
CA ALA A 78 7.69 -12.52 7.65
C ALA A 78 8.97 -11.82 7.21
N HIS A 79 9.84 -11.48 8.17
CA HIS A 79 11.10 -10.81 7.88
C HIS A 79 12.11 -11.73 7.17
N VAL A 80 12.17 -13.00 7.53
CA VAL A 80 13.04 -13.98 6.86
C VAL A 80 12.64 -14.18 5.41
N LEU A 81 11.33 -14.29 5.13
CA LEU A 81 10.83 -14.42 3.76
C LEU A 81 11.05 -13.15 2.93
N ALA A 82 10.86 -11.97 3.53
CA ALA A 82 11.19 -10.71 2.87
C ALA A 82 12.69 -10.65 2.48
N ALA A 83 13.59 -11.01 3.40
CA ALA A 83 15.02 -11.06 3.14
C ALA A 83 15.40 -12.12 2.11
N ALA A 84 14.86 -13.34 2.25
CA ALA A 84 15.13 -14.43 1.33
C ALA A 84 14.68 -14.09 -0.11
N GLY A 85 13.49 -13.49 -0.27
CA GLY A 85 13.01 -13.09 -1.59
C GLY A 85 13.88 -11.99 -2.22
N LEU A 86 14.32 -10.98 -1.44
CA LEU A 86 15.25 -9.95 -1.93
C LEU A 86 16.60 -10.56 -2.34
N PHE A 87 17.12 -11.50 -1.59
CA PHE A 87 18.34 -12.23 -1.94
C PHE A 87 18.14 -13.08 -3.20
N LEU A 88 17.08 -13.89 -3.26
CA LEU A 88 16.78 -14.74 -4.40
C LEU A 88 16.53 -13.95 -5.69
N LEU A 89 16.03 -12.72 -5.57
CA LEU A 89 15.89 -11.79 -6.70
C LEU A 89 17.24 -11.56 -7.42
N THR A 90 18.35 -11.61 -6.69
CA THR A 90 19.68 -11.41 -7.27
C THR A 90 20.28 -12.66 -7.93
N VAL A 91 19.75 -13.85 -7.61
CA VAL A 91 20.34 -15.14 -7.97
C VAL A 91 19.48 -15.89 -8.99
N LEU A 92 18.18 -16.00 -8.74
CA LEU A 92 17.29 -16.82 -9.57
C LEU A 92 17.19 -16.39 -11.05
N PRO A 93 17.20 -15.11 -11.41
CA PRO A 93 17.14 -14.67 -12.80
C PRO A 93 18.34 -15.14 -13.65
N GLU A 94 19.48 -15.41 -12.99
CA GLU A 94 20.71 -15.86 -13.65
C GLU A 94 20.83 -17.39 -13.75
N ILE A 95 20.22 -18.10 -12.81
CA ILE A 95 20.33 -19.58 -12.74
C ILE A 95 19.23 -20.25 -13.57
N LEU A 96 18.03 -19.66 -13.59
CA LEU A 96 16.90 -20.26 -14.29
C LEU A 96 16.96 -19.97 -15.79
N PRO A 97 16.53 -20.92 -16.63
CA PRO A 97 16.53 -20.76 -18.10
C PRO A 97 15.72 -19.55 -18.58
N VAL A 98 14.69 -19.14 -17.79
CA VAL A 98 13.84 -17.99 -18.06
C VAL A 98 13.95 -17.01 -16.91
N SER A 99 14.66 -15.89 -17.10
CA SER A 99 14.93 -14.90 -16.06
C SER A 99 13.63 -14.33 -15.42
N PHE A 100 12.57 -14.17 -16.23
CA PHE A 100 11.27 -13.72 -15.71
C PHE A 100 10.72 -14.65 -14.62
N ILE A 101 10.83 -15.98 -14.79
CA ILE A 101 10.36 -16.94 -13.78
C ILE A 101 11.17 -16.80 -12.50
N GLY A 102 12.49 -16.58 -12.62
CA GLY A 102 13.36 -16.33 -11.46
C GLY A 102 12.95 -15.09 -10.67
N ILE A 103 12.70 -13.98 -11.37
CA ILE A 103 12.22 -12.74 -10.77
C ILE A 103 10.86 -12.96 -10.13
N LEU A 104 9.92 -13.61 -10.81
CA LEU A 104 8.57 -13.87 -10.32
C LEU A 104 8.58 -14.71 -9.03
N ILE A 105 9.35 -15.78 -8.98
CA ILE A 105 9.48 -16.61 -7.76
C ILE A 105 10.04 -15.80 -6.60
N ALA A 106 11.08 -15.00 -6.83
CA ALA A 106 11.66 -14.15 -5.81
C ALA A 106 10.65 -13.11 -5.28
N VAL A 107 9.91 -12.48 -6.19
CA VAL A 107 8.80 -11.56 -5.88
C VAL A 107 7.74 -12.25 -5.02
N MET A 108 7.29 -13.43 -5.39
CA MET A 108 6.29 -14.19 -4.63
C MET A 108 6.77 -14.52 -3.21
N ILE A 109 8.05 -14.86 -3.05
CA ILE A 109 8.63 -15.19 -1.74
C ILE A 109 8.65 -13.96 -0.82
N TYR A 110 9.16 -12.81 -1.29
CA TYR A 110 9.15 -11.62 -0.46
C TYR A 110 7.74 -11.05 -0.26
N ALA A 111 6.82 -11.26 -1.20
CA ALA A 111 5.43 -10.86 -1.07
C ALA A 111 4.71 -11.59 0.08
N VAL A 112 5.02 -12.87 0.31
CA VAL A 112 4.54 -13.59 1.51
C VAL A 112 5.02 -12.88 2.78
N GLY A 113 6.29 -12.45 2.82
CA GLY A 113 6.84 -11.66 3.92
C GLY A 113 6.11 -10.33 4.10
N GLY A 114 5.87 -9.60 3.01
CA GLY A 114 5.16 -8.32 3.01
C GLY A 114 3.73 -8.43 3.53
N GLY A 115 2.94 -9.39 3.04
CA GLY A 115 1.57 -9.63 3.50
C GLY A 115 1.52 -9.99 4.99
N LEU A 116 2.39 -10.89 5.46
CA LEU A 116 2.48 -11.18 6.89
C LEU A 116 2.77 -9.93 7.73
N LEU A 117 3.66 -9.03 7.28
CA LEU A 117 3.95 -7.78 7.99
C LEU A 117 2.71 -6.87 8.04
N GLU A 118 1.96 -6.78 6.95
CA GLU A 118 0.75 -5.96 6.88
C GLU A 118 -0.29 -6.38 7.92
N VAL A 119 -0.56 -7.67 8.01
CA VAL A 119 -1.53 -8.24 8.97
C VAL A 119 -1.05 -8.13 10.41
N LEU A 120 0.26 -8.33 10.67
CA LEU A 120 0.76 -8.54 12.03
C LEU A 120 1.18 -7.26 12.74
N VAL A 121 1.71 -6.28 12.00
CA VAL A 121 2.37 -5.11 12.60
C VAL A 121 1.37 -4.24 13.35
N SER A 122 0.22 -3.94 12.74
CA SER A 122 -0.83 -3.12 13.35
C SER A 122 -1.40 -3.71 14.64
N PRO A 123 -1.84 -4.98 14.66
CA PRO A 123 -2.31 -5.63 15.90
C PRO A 123 -1.26 -5.65 17.01
N VAL A 124 0.01 -5.90 16.69
CA VAL A 124 1.09 -5.91 17.70
C VAL A 124 1.26 -4.53 18.33
N VAL A 125 1.17 -3.44 17.56
CA VAL A 125 1.22 -2.07 18.11
C VAL A 125 -0.04 -1.76 18.93
N GLU A 126 -1.22 -2.18 18.46
CA GLU A 126 -2.50 -2.01 19.16
C GLU A 126 -2.52 -2.70 20.52
N ALA A 127 -1.91 -3.90 20.63
CA ALA A 127 -1.79 -4.63 21.90
C ALA A 127 -0.78 -4.00 22.88
N CYS A 128 0.18 -3.21 22.39
CA CYS A 128 1.15 -2.57 23.24
C CYS A 128 0.48 -1.51 24.15
N PRO A 129 0.83 -1.47 25.46
CA PRO A 129 0.36 -0.41 26.35
C PRO A 129 0.82 0.97 25.85
N SER A 130 -0.12 1.80 25.45
CA SER A 130 0.12 3.16 24.96
C SER A 130 -0.86 4.13 25.61
N ASP A 131 -0.42 5.38 25.85
CA ASP A 131 -1.30 6.46 26.35
C ASP A 131 -2.29 6.94 25.28
N ASN A 132 -1.92 6.77 24.01
CA ASN A 132 -2.74 7.15 22.86
C ASN A 132 -2.50 6.17 21.72
N LYS A 133 -3.35 5.16 21.64
CA LYS A 133 -3.29 4.10 20.62
C LYS A 133 -3.50 4.65 19.21
N GLU A 134 -4.43 5.60 19.03
CA GLU A 134 -4.69 6.23 17.73
C GLU A 134 -3.47 6.96 17.19
N LYS A 135 -2.74 7.68 18.06
CA LYS A 135 -1.48 8.35 17.70
C LYS A 135 -0.41 7.35 17.31
N ALA A 136 -0.27 6.27 18.06
CA ALA A 136 0.71 5.20 17.76
C ALA A 136 0.41 4.54 16.42
N MET A 137 -0.85 4.26 16.13
CA MET A 137 -1.30 3.70 14.85
C MET A 137 -1.10 4.67 13.69
N SER A 138 -1.46 5.95 13.86
CA SER A 138 -1.25 6.97 12.82
C SER A 138 0.25 7.14 12.51
N LEU A 139 1.10 7.15 13.54
CA LEU A 139 2.54 7.20 13.38
C LEU A 139 3.06 5.96 12.66
N LEU A 140 2.61 4.76 13.05
CA LEU A 140 2.97 3.50 12.40
C LEU A 140 2.70 3.53 10.89
N HIS A 141 1.50 3.89 10.49
CA HIS A 141 1.12 3.97 9.07
C HIS A 141 1.89 5.05 8.30
N SER A 142 2.35 6.12 8.96
CA SER A 142 3.21 7.11 8.33
C SER A 142 4.60 6.56 8.00
N PHE A 143 5.11 5.57 8.77
CA PHE A 143 6.40 4.94 8.51
C PHE A 143 6.45 4.17 7.20
N TYR A 144 5.31 3.64 6.71
CA TYR A 144 5.25 3.09 5.35
C TYR A 144 5.56 4.17 4.30
N CYS A 145 4.95 5.34 4.40
CA CYS A 145 5.17 6.44 3.44
C CYS A 145 6.63 6.95 3.49
N TRP A 146 7.18 7.12 4.69
CA TRP A 146 8.58 7.53 4.86
C TRP A 146 9.54 6.43 4.43
N GLY A 147 9.19 5.15 4.68
CA GLY A 147 9.89 3.99 4.16
C GLY A 147 9.92 3.99 2.63
N HIS A 148 8.77 4.19 1.99
CA HIS A 148 8.67 4.30 0.53
C HIS A 148 9.56 5.43 -0.02
N ALA A 149 9.43 6.65 0.51
CA ALA A 149 10.28 7.77 0.10
C ALA A 149 11.77 7.48 0.31
N GLY A 150 12.12 6.86 1.45
CA GLY A 150 13.49 6.46 1.77
C GLY A 150 14.05 5.41 0.82
N VAL A 151 13.25 4.38 0.48
CA VAL A 151 13.65 3.34 -0.48
C VAL A 151 13.93 3.95 -1.83
N VAL A 152 13.05 4.81 -2.34
CA VAL A 152 13.26 5.47 -3.63
C VAL A 152 14.50 6.35 -3.58
N LEU A 153 14.63 7.23 -2.58
CA LEU A 153 15.77 8.14 -2.47
C LEU A 153 17.11 7.38 -2.41
N MET A 154 17.21 6.42 -1.50
CA MET A 154 18.45 5.65 -1.31
C MET A 154 18.79 4.82 -2.55
N SER A 155 17.79 4.21 -3.17
CA SER A 155 17.99 3.45 -4.41
C SER A 155 18.41 4.36 -5.56
N THR A 156 17.80 5.53 -5.71
CA THR A 156 18.15 6.50 -6.75
C THR A 156 19.60 7.01 -6.57
N VAL A 157 19.97 7.36 -5.34
CA VAL A 157 21.35 7.79 -5.02
C VAL A 157 22.34 6.66 -5.33
N PHE A 158 22.01 5.42 -4.94
CA PHE A 158 22.86 4.27 -5.24
C PHE A 158 23.03 4.08 -6.75
N PHE A 159 21.94 4.10 -7.52
CA PHE A 159 21.99 3.93 -8.98
C PHE A 159 22.74 5.07 -9.66
N TYR A 160 22.65 6.29 -9.14
CA TYR A 160 23.41 7.43 -9.67
C TYR A 160 24.91 7.31 -9.41
N VAL A 161 25.33 6.87 -8.22
CA VAL A 161 26.74 6.81 -7.81
C VAL A 161 27.42 5.52 -8.25
N VAL A 162 26.76 4.39 -8.10
CA VAL A 162 27.34 3.05 -8.30
C VAL A 162 26.93 2.44 -9.66
N GLY A 163 25.85 2.93 -10.24
CA GLY A 163 25.27 2.44 -11.49
C GLY A 163 24.16 1.41 -11.25
N ILE A 164 23.14 1.42 -12.13
CA ILE A 164 21.98 0.54 -12.03
C ILE A 164 22.34 -0.92 -12.28
N ASP A 165 23.41 -1.21 -13.02
CA ASP A 165 23.88 -2.57 -13.27
C ASP A 165 24.27 -3.30 -11.97
N ASN A 166 24.59 -2.53 -10.93
CA ASN A 166 24.92 -3.04 -9.60
C ASN A 166 23.70 -3.20 -8.67
N TRP A 167 22.47 -3.17 -9.22
CA TRP A 167 21.22 -3.26 -8.44
C TRP A 167 21.16 -4.47 -7.50
N LYS A 168 21.85 -5.57 -7.85
CA LYS A 168 21.95 -6.79 -7.01
C LYS A 168 22.59 -6.49 -5.65
N ILE A 169 23.64 -5.67 -5.64
CA ILE A 169 24.30 -5.23 -4.39
C ILE A 169 23.30 -4.48 -3.51
N LEU A 170 22.53 -3.56 -4.11
CA LEU A 170 21.51 -2.82 -3.38
C LEU A 170 20.40 -3.72 -2.85
N ALA A 171 19.94 -4.72 -3.63
CA ALA A 171 18.98 -5.71 -3.16
C ALA A 171 19.46 -6.48 -1.93
N ILE A 172 20.76 -6.84 -1.88
CA ILE A 172 21.38 -7.48 -0.70
C ILE A 172 21.42 -6.50 0.49
N ILE A 173 21.76 -5.22 0.26
CA ILE A 173 21.73 -4.19 1.31
C ILE A 173 20.33 -4.06 1.89
N TRP A 174 19.30 -4.00 1.05
CA TRP A 174 17.91 -3.98 1.50
C TRP A 174 17.52 -5.24 2.27
N ALA A 175 18.06 -6.41 1.94
CA ALA A 175 17.80 -7.67 2.65
C ALA A 175 18.38 -7.69 4.07
N VAL A 176 19.40 -6.90 4.38
CA VAL A 176 19.98 -6.80 5.72
C VAL A 176 18.98 -6.24 6.73
N ILE A 177 18.12 -5.29 6.32
CA ILE A 177 17.15 -4.64 7.23
C ILE A 177 16.14 -5.66 7.80
N PRO A 178 15.42 -6.47 7.00
CA PRO A 178 14.54 -7.49 7.54
C PRO A 178 15.29 -8.55 8.35
N ILE A 179 16.50 -8.97 7.99
CA ILE A 179 17.30 -9.90 8.80
C ILE A 179 17.56 -9.33 10.18
N GLY A 180 18.03 -8.07 10.26
CA GLY A 180 18.26 -7.38 11.52
C GLY A 180 16.99 -7.27 12.36
N ASN A 181 15.85 -6.94 11.74
CA ASN A 181 14.58 -6.80 12.44
C ASN A 181 13.99 -8.15 12.89
N ALA A 182 14.20 -9.24 12.13
CA ALA A 182 13.87 -10.60 12.56
C ALA A 182 14.58 -10.95 13.88
N PHE A 183 15.86 -10.60 13.98
CA PHE A 183 16.64 -10.79 15.21
C PHE A 183 16.12 -9.92 16.37
N VAL A 184 15.65 -8.69 16.10
CA VAL A 184 15.02 -7.84 17.12
C VAL A 184 13.71 -8.50 17.59
N PHE A 185 12.85 -8.99 16.68
CA PHE A 185 11.60 -9.65 17.04
C PHE A 185 11.79 -10.95 17.84
N SER A 186 12.93 -11.61 17.72
CA SER A 186 13.25 -12.77 18.56
C SER A 186 13.39 -12.43 20.04
N LYS A 187 13.68 -11.17 20.39
CA LYS A 187 14.03 -10.71 21.74
C LYS A 187 13.03 -9.74 22.37
N VAL A 188 12.28 -8.97 21.58
CA VAL A 188 11.36 -7.96 22.13
C VAL A 188 10.11 -8.61 22.75
N PRO A 189 9.53 -8.03 23.81
CA PRO A 189 8.28 -8.53 24.39
C PRO A 189 7.11 -8.25 23.42
N ILE A 190 6.22 -9.22 23.23
CA ILE A 190 4.97 -9.07 22.47
C ILE A 190 3.83 -9.19 23.47
N ALA A 191 2.97 -8.18 23.53
CA ALA A 191 1.80 -8.20 24.38
C ALA A 191 0.74 -9.20 23.83
N PRO A 192 -0.02 -9.91 24.71
CA PRO A 192 -1.12 -10.74 24.26
C PRO A 192 -2.18 -9.87 23.61
N LEU A 193 -2.73 -10.35 22.49
CA LEU A 193 -3.64 -9.59 21.61
C LEU A 193 -5.11 -9.76 21.94
N LEU A 194 -5.47 -10.75 22.74
CA LEU A 194 -6.86 -11.06 23.09
C LEU A 194 -7.13 -10.70 24.56
N GLU A 195 -7.97 -9.71 24.78
CA GLU A 195 -8.81 -9.63 25.98
C GLU A 195 -10.22 -10.11 25.62
N ASP A 196 -10.80 -10.93 26.51
CA ASP A 196 -12.06 -11.62 26.30
C ASP A 196 -13.27 -10.69 26.07
N GLY A 197 -14.09 -10.99 25.06
CA GLY A 197 -15.53 -10.86 25.25
C GLY A 197 -16.35 -9.99 24.32
N ASP A 198 -15.85 -9.34 23.26
CA ASP A 198 -16.75 -8.59 22.35
C ASP A 198 -16.90 -9.30 20.99
N THR A 199 -18.06 -9.93 20.79
CA THR A 199 -18.46 -10.51 19.50
C THR A 199 -19.01 -9.40 18.60
N GLY A 200 -18.20 -8.87 17.69
CA GLY A 200 -18.64 -7.97 16.64
C GLY A 200 -19.64 -8.61 15.67
N LEU A 201 -20.14 -7.84 14.70
CA LEU A 201 -21.04 -8.35 13.65
C LEU A 201 -20.41 -9.55 12.92
N GLY A 202 -21.19 -10.60 12.74
CA GLY A 202 -20.76 -11.76 11.98
C GLY A 202 -20.63 -11.47 10.48
N LEU A 203 -19.81 -12.27 9.76
CA LEU A 203 -19.62 -12.13 8.33
C LEU A 203 -20.92 -12.08 7.53
N LYS A 204 -21.90 -12.95 7.88
CA LYS A 204 -23.21 -12.99 7.21
C LYS A 204 -24.01 -11.69 7.40
N GLU A 205 -23.87 -11.05 8.55
CA GLU A 205 -24.55 -9.80 8.86
C GLU A 205 -23.92 -8.64 8.07
N LEU A 206 -22.58 -8.57 8.04
CA LEU A 206 -21.85 -7.57 7.25
C LEU A 206 -22.22 -7.65 5.77
N PHE A 207 -22.22 -8.84 5.17
CA PHE A 207 -22.57 -9.02 3.74
C PHE A 207 -24.03 -8.71 3.41
N ARG A 208 -24.94 -8.69 4.38
CA ARG A 208 -26.35 -8.26 4.19
C ARG A 208 -26.51 -6.74 4.18
N MET A 209 -25.52 -5.99 4.66
CA MET A 209 -25.60 -4.53 4.78
C MET A 209 -25.14 -3.84 3.50
N LYS A 210 -26.01 -3.10 2.83
CA LYS A 210 -25.67 -2.33 1.61
C LYS A 210 -24.51 -1.35 1.85
N ILE A 211 -24.47 -0.71 3.02
CA ILE A 211 -23.42 0.23 3.37
C ILE A 211 -22.05 -0.45 3.41
N PHE A 212 -21.96 -1.71 3.83
CA PHE A 212 -20.71 -2.46 3.86
C PHE A 212 -20.14 -2.64 2.45
N TRP A 213 -20.98 -2.97 1.46
CA TRP A 213 -20.54 -3.11 0.06
C TRP A 213 -20.04 -1.80 -0.54
N ILE A 214 -20.70 -0.67 -0.21
CA ILE A 214 -20.21 0.64 -0.64
C ILE A 214 -18.82 0.91 -0.06
N LEU A 215 -18.63 0.67 1.24
CA LEU A 215 -17.35 0.86 1.93
C LEU A 215 -16.27 -0.08 1.38
N LEU A 216 -16.62 -1.35 1.06
CA LEU A 216 -15.72 -2.31 0.45
C LEU A 216 -15.25 -1.86 -0.92
N ILE A 217 -16.17 -1.40 -1.79
CA ILE A 217 -15.82 -0.84 -3.10
C ILE A 217 -14.96 0.41 -2.95
N MET A 218 -15.28 1.29 -2.00
CA MET A 218 -14.45 2.46 -1.71
C MET A 218 -13.03 2.07 -1.31
N MET A 219 -12.86 1.00 -0.53
CA MET A 219 -11.54 0.53 -0.12
C MET A 219 -10.76 -0.08 -1.29
N ILE A 220 -11.41 -0.89 -2.14
CA ILE A 220 -10.81 -1.37 -3.39
C ILE A 220 -10.34 -0.19 -4.25
N CYS A 221 -11.20 0.82 -4.42
CA CYS A 221 -10.86 2.00 -5.20
C CYS A 221 -9.75 2.86 -4.56
N ALA A 222 -9.64 2.90 -3.23
CA ALA A 222 -8.58 3.61 -2.53
C ALA A 222 -7.22 2.97 -2.81
N GLY A 223 -7.09 1.64 -2.62
CA GLY A 223 -5.88 0.89 -2.92
C GLY A 223 -5.50 0.97 -4.39
N ALA A 224 -6.49 0.80 -5.29
CA ALA A 224 -6.26 0.88 -6.73
C ALA A 224 -5.80 2.28 -7.17
N SER A 225 -6.40 3.36 -6.65
CA SER A 225 -6.02 4.73 -7.00
C SER A 225 -4.61 5.09 -6.54
N GLU A 226 -4.17 4.56 -5.41
CA GLU A 226 -2.82 4.75 -4.88
C GLU A 226 -1.81 3.97 -5.72
N GLN A 227 -2.00 2.68 -5.87
CA GLN A 227 -1.00 1.80 -6.45
C GLN A 227 -0.93 1.87 -7.99
N ALA A 228 -2.02 2.20 -8.67
CA ALA A 228 -2.02 2.35 -10.13
C ALA A 228 -1.03 3.41 -10.64
N VAL A 229 -0.81 4.49 -9.88
CA VAL A 229 0.19 5.51 -10.22
C VAL A 229 1.53 5.20 -9.56
N SER A 230 1.54 4.86 -8.27
CA SER A 230 2.75 4.65 -7.49
C SER A 230 3.67 3.59 -8.10
N GLN A 231 3.12 2.43 -8.50
CA GLN A 231 3.90 1.31 -9.05
C GLN A 231 4.54 1.62 -10.42
N TRP A 232 3.90 2.45 -11.21
CA TRP A 232 4.39 2.80 -12.55
C TRP A 232 5.11 4.14 -12.62
N ALA A 233 5.17 4.92 -11.52
CA ALA A 233 5.67 6.29 -11.51
C ALA A 233 7.12 6.42 -12.02
N SER A 234 8.03 5.51 -11.64
CA SER A 234 9.42 5.51 -12.10
C SER A 234 9.50 5.19 -13.61
N ALA A 235 8.84 4.10 -14.04
CA ALA A 235 8.82 3.71 -15.45
C ALA A 235 8.13 4.76 -16.32
N PHE A 236 7.10 5.42 -15.81
CA PHE A 236 6.40 6.52 -16.49
C PHE A 236 7.32 7.73 -16.68
N ALA A 237 8.06 8.14 -15.65
CA ALA A 237 8.98 9.27 -15.73
C ALA A 237 10.10 9.00 -16.74
N GLU A 238 10.69 7.83 -16.72
CA GLU A 238 11.80 7.48 -17.61
C GLU A 238 11.32 7.22 -19.05
N LYS A 239 10.40 6.27 -19.26
CA LYS A 239 9.95 5.85 -20.60
C LYS A 239 8.86 6.75 -21.17
N GLY A 240 7.92 7.18 -20.34
CA GLY A 240 6.78 7.99 -20.78
C GLY A 240 7.12 9.46 -21.01
N LEU A 241 8.09 10.00 -20.28
CA LEU A 241 8.45 11.42 -20.32
C LEU A 241 9.88 11.67 -20.82
N GLY A 242 10.71 10.63 -20.97
CA GLY A 242 12.10 10.76 -21.40
C GLY A 242 13.01 11.48 -20.39
N ILE A 243 12.66 11.44 -19.11
CA ILE A 243 13.43 12.06 -18.02
C ILE A 243 14.51 11.08 -17.55
N SER A 244 15.67 11.59 -17.15
CA SER A 244 16.72 10.74 -16.58
C SER A 244 16.17 9.96 -15.37
N LYS A 245 16.62 8.72 -15.20
CA LYS A 245 16.14 7.85 -14.12
C LYS A 245 16.20 8.52 -12.75
N ALA A 246 17.35 9.13 -12.41
CA ALA A 246 17.52 9.78 -11.11
C ALA A 246 16.51 10.91 -10.87
N ALA A 247 16.33 11.80 -11.84
CA ALA A 247 15.35 12.88 -11.74
C ALA A 247 13.91 12.34 -11.75
N GLY A 248 13.65 11.30 -12.56
CA GLY A 248 12.33 10.65 -12.64
C GLY A 248 11.93 9.97 -11.35
N ASP A 249 12.83 9.22 -10.71
CA ASP A 249 12.56 8.54 -9.44
C ASP A 249 12.31 9.54 -8.29
N LEU A 250 13.05 10.65 -8.26
CA LEU A 250 12.86 11.69 -7.24
C LEU A 250 11.56 12.48 -7.46
N ALA A 251 11.28 12.87 -8.69
CA ALA A 251 10.11 13.68 -9.03
C ALA A 251 8.81 12.86 -9.20
N GLY A 252 8.90 11.58 -9.50
CA GLY A 252 7.77 10.65 -9.61
C GLY A 252 7.46 9.96 -8.27
N PRO A 253 7.98 8.75 -8.03
CA PRO A 253 7.58 7.93 -6.89
C PRO A 253 7.97 8.54 -5.53
N MET A 254 9.13 9.22 -5.41
CA MET A 254 9.50 9.84 -4.14
C MET A 254 8.60 11.02 -3.80
N ALA A 255 8.37 11.94 -4.76
CA ALA A 255 7.49 13.09 -4.53
C ALA A 255 6.05 12.63 -4.22
N PHE A 256 5.57 11.60 -4.91
CA PHE A 256 4.29 10.94 -4.62
C PHE A 256 4.23 10.47 -3.15
N ALA A 257 5.22 9.71 -2.71
CA ALA A 257 5.27 9.14 -1.36
C ALA A 257 5.36 10.23 -0.27
N VAL A 258 6.18 11.26 -0.49
CA VAL A 258 6.32 12.38 0.44
C VAL A 258 5.01 13.14 0.59
N LEU A 259 4.35 13.48 -0.53
CA LEU A 259 3.07 14.22 -0.47
C LEU A 259 1.95 13.35 0.11
N MET A 260 1.95 12.05 -0.13
CA MET A 260 1.03 11.11 0.54
C MET A 260 1.25 11.10 2.05
N GLY A 261 2.50 11.03 2.51
CA GLY A 261 2.86 11.12 3.92
C GLY A 261 2.44 12.44 4.55
N ILE A 262 2.64 13.57 3.87
CA ILE A 262 2.20 14.89 4.31
C ILE A 262 0.67 14.93 4.44
N SER A 263 -0.08 14.39 3.49
CA SER A 263 -1.54 14.32 3.56
C SER A 263 -2.02 13.55 4.79
N ARG A 264 -1.41 12.39 5.08
CA ARG A 264 -1.71 11.57 6.26
C ARG A 264 -1.38 12.30 7.57
N LEU A 265 -0.22 12.96 7.65
CA LEU A 265 0.17 13.76 8.81
C LEU A 265 -0.77 14.97 9.01
N PHE A 266 -1.13 15.65 7.93
CA PHE A 266 -2.05 16.78 7.97
C PHE A 266 -3.41 16.39 8.54
N TYR A 267 -3.98 15.30 8.03
CA TYR A 267 -5.24 14.78 8.56
C TYR A 267 -5.10 14.29 10.01
N GLY A 268 -4.01 13.57 10.33
CA GLY A 268 -3.74 13.13 11.70
C GLY A 268 -3.67 14.29 12.71
N LYS A 269 -3.17 15.46 12.29
CA LYS A 269 -3.05 16.64 13.15
C LYS A 269 -4.32 17.49 13.25
N TYR A 270 -5.05 17.62 12.14
CA TYR A 270 -6.17 18.56 12.02
C TYR A 270 -7.53 17.88 11.80
N GLY A 271 -7.58 16.54 11.79
CA GLY A 271 -8.77 15.76 11.47
C GLY A 271 -9.99 16.09 12.35
N ASP A 272 -9.79 16.43 13.63
CA ASP A 272 -10.88 16.84 14.53
C ASP A 272 -11.58 18.14 14.09
N ARG A 273 -10.90 18.98 13.29
CA ARG A 273 -11.40 20.26 12.78
C ARG A 273 -11.90 20.21 11.35
N ILE A 274 -11.64 19.11 10.64
CA ILE A 274 -11.92 18.95 9.22
C ILE A 274 -13.05 17.95 9.04
N ASN A 275 -14.06 18.33 8.26
CA ASN A 275 -15.11 17.38 7.89
C ASN A 275 -14.53 16.32 6.93
N LEU A 276 -14.42 15.07 7.40
CA LEU A 276 -13.86 13.96 6.67
C LEU A 276 -14.51 13.76 5.28
N GLU A 277 -15.83 13.89 5.20
CA GLU A 277 -16.55 13.68 3.93
C GLU A 277 -16.15 14.70 2.88
N HIS A 278 -16.11 15.99 3.25
CA HIS A 278 -15.67 17.05 2.33
C HIS A 278 -14.21 16.86 1.96
N PHE A 279 -13.35 16.51 2.90
CA PHE A 279 -11.94 16.25 2.62
C PHE A 279 -11.76 15.09 1.65
N MET A 280 -12.47 13.99 1.84
CA MET A 280 -12.45 12.85 0.90
C MET A 280 -13.00 13.20 -0.49
N ILE A 281 -14.09 14.02 -0.57
CA ILE A 281 -14.63 14.47 -1.86
C ILE A 281 -13.60 15.31 -2.61
N TYR A 282 -13.02 16.33 -1.95
CA TYR A 282 -11.99 17.17 -2.58
C TYR A 282 -10.75 16.38 -2.97
N SER A 283 -10.31 15.44 -2.14
CA SER A 283 -9.18 14.56 -2.44
C SER A 283 -9.48 13.64 -3.61
N SER A 284 -10.68 13.06 -3.70
CA SER A 284 -11.08 12.22 -4.84
C SER A 284 -11.14 13.03 -6.14
N PHE A 285 -11.68 14.24 -6.08
CA PHE A 285 -11.71 15.14 -7.24
C PHE A 285 -10.30 15.54 -7.67
N LEU A 286 -9.43 15.90 -6.72
CA LEU A 286 -8.03 16.22 -6.97
C LEU A 286 -7.29 15.01 -7.59
N CYS A 287 -7.60 13.78 -7.14
CA CYS A 287 -7.05 12.56 -7.71
C CYS A 287 -7.45 12.38 -9.17
N ILE A 288 -8.74 12.59 -9.51
CA ILE A 288 -9.23 12.55 -10.89
C ILE A 288 -8.47 13.57 -11.76
N LEU A 289 -8.34 14.81 -11.29
CA LEU A 289 -7.56 15.84 -12.00
C LEU A 289 -6.09 15.44 -12.18
N SER A 290 -5.49 14.80 -11.17
CA SER A 290 -4.12 14.30 -11.24
C SER A 290 -3.96 13.22 -12.30
N TYR A 291 -4.87 12.25 -12.37
CA TYR A 291 -4.87 11.20 -13.40
C TYR A 291 -5.00 11.79 -14.81
N LEU A 292 -5.89 12.78 -14.99
CA LEU A 292 -6.01 13.53 -16.26
C LEU A 292 -4.72 14.29 -16.57
N GLY A 293 -4.14 14.96 -15.59
CA GLY A 293 -2.88 15.68 -15.77
C GLY A 293 -1.72 14.77 -16.16
N ILE A 294 -1.57 13.60 -15.48
CA ILE A 294 -0.53 12.61 -15.82
C ILE A 294 -0.71 12.10 -17.25
N SER A 295 -1.94 11.90 -17.69
CA SER A 295 -2.23 11.24 -18.97
C SER A 295 -2.28 12.19 -20.15
N LEU A 296 -2.83 13.40 -19.97
CA LEU A 296 -3.17 14.30 -21.09
C LEU A 296 -2.17 15.43 -21.30
N PHE A 297 -1.42 15.85 -20.29
CA PHE A 297 -0.44 16.92 -20.48
C PHE A 297 0.71 16.45 -21.39
N SER A 298 1.20 17.39 -22.21
CA SER A 298 2.36 17.17 -23.10
C SER A 298 3.67 17.59 -22.47
N ILE A 299 3.62 18.40 -21.40
CA ILE A 299 4.80 18.95 -20.72
C ILE A 299 5.23 18.02 -19.59
N PRO A 300 6.45 17.42 -19.64
CA PRO A 300 6.93 16.47 -18.64
C PRO A 300 6.83 16.98 -17.19
N LEU A 301 7.17 18.25 -16.95
CA LEU A 301 7.11 18.84 -15.61
C LEU A 301 5.67 18.81 -15.03
N LEU A 302 4.66 19.12 -15.86
CA LEU A 302 3.26 19.10 -15.43
C LEU A 302 2.78 17.68 -15.13
N ASN A 303 3.24 16.68 -15.89
CA ASN A 303 2.95 15.27 -15.61
C ASN A 303 3.54 14.83 -14.25
N LEU A 304 4.78 15.23 -13.94
CA LEU A 304 5.42 14.91 -12.65
C LEU A 304 4.74 15.63 -11.48
N ILE A 305 4.38 16.90 -11.65
CA ILE A 305 3.59 17.64 -10.64
C ILE A 305 2.26 16.93 -10.41
N ALA A 306 1.56 16.51 -11.47
CA ALA A 306 0.32 15.78 -11.35
C ALA A 306 0.50 14.42 -10.64
N CYS A 307 1.62 13.73 -10.89
CA CYS A 307 1.97 12.48 -10.17
C CYS A 307 2.16 12.75 -8.66
N ALA A 308 2.91 13.78 -8.30
CA ALA A 308 3.13 14.16 -6.91
C ALA A 308 1.83 14.57 -6.21
N VAL A 309 0.98 15.38 -6.88
CA VAL A 309 -0.34 15.79 -6.38
C VAL A 309 -1.29 14.60 -6.27
N CYS A 310 -1.16 13.58 -7.13
CA CYS A 310 -1.88 12.31 -6.96
C CYS A 310 -1.55 11.67 -5.60
N GLY A 311 -0.26 11.63 -5.22
CA GLY A 311 0.17 11.15 -3.89
C GLY A 311 -0.53 11.90 -2.75
N LEU A 312 -0.55 13.25 -2.82
CA LEU A 312 -1.26 14.07 -1.83
C LEU A 312 -2.75 13.69 -1.72
N SER A 313 -3.38 13.46 -2.85
CA SER A 313 -4.83 13.20 -2.93
C SER A 313 -5.21 11.83 -2.39
N VAL A 314 -4.42 10.78 -2.65
CA VAL A 314 -4.73 9.43 -2.19
C VAL A 314 -4.47 9.20 -0.70
N GLY A 315 -3.68 10.06 -0.05
CA GLY A 315 -3.26 9.89 1.34
C GLY A 315 -4.41 9.67 2.32
N ILE A 316 -5.57 10.35 2.14
CA ILE A 316 -6.74 10.22 3.03
C ILE A 316 -7.68 9.08 2.64
N MET A 317 -7.59 8.55 1.42
CA MET A 317 -8.61 7.64 0.90
C MET A 317 -8.74 6.36 1.70
N TRP A 318 -7.61 5.73 2.01
CA TRP A 318 -7.56 4.53 2.83
C TRP A 318 -7.98 4.79 4.29
N PRO A 319 -7.30 5.62 5.07
CA PRO A 319 -7.69 5.88 6.46
C PRO A 319 -9.07 6.52 6.59
N GLY A 320 -9.46 7.37 5.65
CA GLY A 320 -10.79 7.97 5.62
C GLY A 320 -11.91 6.95 5.40
N THR A 321 -11.68 5.93 4.57
CA THR A 321 -12.65 4.84 4.36
C THR A 321 -12.82 4.01 5.62
N PHE A 322 -11.74 3.68 6.34
CA PHE A 322 -11.83 3.03 7.65
C PHE A 322 -12.60 3.87 8.67
N SER A 323 -12.29 5.16 8.77
CA SER A 323 -13.00 6.06 9.68
C SER A 323 -14.50 6.14 9.37
N LYS A 324 -14.87 6.20 8.07
CA LYS A 324 -16.28 6.15 7.67
C LYS A 324 -16.93 4.81 8.00
N ALA A 325 -16.21 3.70 7.85
CA ALA A 325 -16.71 2.37 8.17
C ALA A 325 -16.98 2.22 9.68
N SER A 326 -16.04 2.66 10.51
CA SER A 326 -16.20 2.66 11.97
C SER A 326 -17.40 3.50 12.41
N ALA A 327 -17.59 4.68 11.81
CA ALA A 327 -18.73 5.56 12.11
C ALA A 327 -20.08 5.02 11.59
N ALA A 328 -20.10 4.32 10.44
CA ALA A 328 -21.31 3.78 9.84
C ALA A 328 -21.74 2.44 10.45
N LEU A 329 -20.78 1.64 10.89
CA LEU A 329 -20.95 0.30 11.44
C LEU A 329 -20.19 0.16 12.77
N PRO A 330 -20.65 0.80 13.86
CA PRO A 330 -19.94 0.80 15.15
C PRO A 330 -19.71 -0.61 15.74
N LYS A 331 -20.58 -1.58 15.38
CA LYS A 331 -20.48 -2.96 15.78
C LYS A 331 -19.74 -3.85 14.76
N GLY A 332 -19.14 -3.24 13.73
CA GLY A 332 -18.46 -4.00 12.66
C GLY A 332 -17.29 -4.85 13.11
N GLY A 333 -16.63 -4.45 14.19
CA GLY A 333 -15.58 -5.23 14.83
C GLY A 333 -14.39 -5.55 13.92
N THR A 334 -13.55 -6.48 14.35
CA THR A 334 -12.34 -6.92 13.64
C THR A 334 -12.64 -7.47 12.25
N ALA A 335 -13.77 -8.20 12.08
CA ALA A 335 -14.14 -8.79 10.80
C ALA A 335 -14.39 -7.73 9.71
N MET A 336 -15.02 -6.62 10.05
CA MET A 336 -15.23 -5.51 9.11
C MET A 336 -13.92 -4.91 8.65
N PHE A 337 -13.01 -4.61 9.58
CA PHE A 337 -11.73 -4.01 9.25
C PHE A 337 -10.87 -4.95 8.40
N ALA A 338 -10.84 -6.25 8.73
CA ALA A 338 -10.11 -7.24 7.96
C ALA A 338 -10.64 -7.38 6.53
N LEU A 339 -11.97 -7.43 6.34
CA LEU A 339 -12.57 -7.49 5.01
C LEU A 339 -12.34 -6.21 4.20
N LEU A 340 -12.34 -5.06 4.85
CA LEU A 340 -12.03 -3.80 4.16
C LEU A 340 -10.56 -3.73 3.76
N ALA A 341 -9.62 -4.16 4.62
CA ALA A 341 -8.20 -4.26 4.28
C ALA A 341 -8.01 -5.18 3.07
N LEU A 342 -8.59 -6.39 3.13
CA LEU A 342 -8.61 -7.33 2.00
C LEU A 342 -9.14 -6.70 0.71
N GLY A 343 -10.19 -5.86 0.80
CA GLY A 343 -10.69 -5.09 -0.33
C GLY A 343 -9.66 -4.10 -0.86
N GLY A 344 -8.94 -3.42 0.04
CA GLY A 344 -7.84 -2.52 -0.33
C GLY A 344 -6.75 -3.22 -1.11
N ASP A 345 -6.35 -4.42 -0.69
CA ASP A 345 -5.30 -5.22 -1.34
C ASP A 345 -5.73 -5.75 -2.70
N ILE A 346 -7.02 -6.10 -2.86
CA ILE A 346 -7.60 -6.35 -4.19
C ILE A 346 -7.39 -5.13 -5.08
N GLY A 347 -7.61 -3.92 -4.56
CA GLY A 347 -7.35 -2.67 -5.28
C GLY A 347 -5.88 -2.48 -5.60
N CYS A 348 -4.99 -2.72 -4.63
CA CYS A 348 -3.53 -2.61 -4.79
C CYS A 348 -3.00 -3.57 -5.87
N SER A 349 -3.58 -4.74 -6.01
CA SER A 349 -3.28 -5.67 -7.10
C SER A 349 -3.93 -5.25 -8.42
N GLY A 350 -5.23 -4.94 -8.39
CA GLY A 350 -6.02 -4.67 -9.59
C GLY A 350 -5.69 -3.35 -10.30
N GLY A 351 -5.39 -2.29 -9.52
CA GLY A 351 -5.08 -0.98 -10.07
C GLY A 351 -3.88 -0.97 -11.01
N PRO A 352 -2.68 -1.31 -10.54
CA PRO A 352 -1.49 -1.35 -11.39
C PRO A 352 -1.57 -2.44 -12.46
N THR A 353 -2.28 -3.54 -12.22
CA THR A 353 -2.53 -4.58 -13.24
C THR A 353 -3.32 -4.01 -14.42
N LEU A 354 -4.40 -3.28 -14.15
CA LEU A 354 -5.17 -2.60 -15.21
C LEU A 354 -4.29 -1.64 -16.00
N VAL A 355 -3.50 -0.80 -15.30
CA VAL A 355 -2.58 0.15 -15.96
C VAL A 355 -1.59 -0.57 -16.85
N GLY A 356 -0.96 -1.62 -16.37
CA GLY A 356 0.05 -2.37 -17.13
C GLY A 356 -0.57 -3.09 -18.33
N MET A 357 -1.72 -3.76 -18.18
CA MET A 357 -2.41 -4.46 -19.27
C MET A 357 -2.86 -3.50 -20.37
N VAL A 358 -3.48 -2.38 -19.99
CA VAL A 358 -3.91 -1.36 -20.97
C VAL A 358 -2.69 -0.73 -21.64
N SER A 359 -1.64 -0.42 -20.89
CA SER A 359 -0.40 0.10 -21.48
C SER A 359 0.18 -0.84 -22.53
N GLY A 360 0.25 -2.14 -22.23
CA GLY A 360 0.74 -3.15 -23.17
C GLY A 360 -0.14 -3.28 -24.42
N ALA A 361 -1.47 -3.22 -24.27
CA ALA A 361 -2.41 -3.26 -25.39
C ALA A 361 -2.29 -2.04 -26.33
N PHE A 362 -1.82 -0.89 -25.81
CA PHE A 362 -1.63 0.34 -26.58
C PHE A 362 -0.13 0.60 -26.88
N GLY A 363 0.66 -0.44 -27.15
CA GLY A 363 2.06 -0.32 -27.56
C GLY A 363 2.98 0.21 -26.47
N ASP A 364 2.80 -0.26 -25.24
CA ASP A 364 3.54 0.15 -24.05
C ASP A 364 3.33 1.61 -23.65
N ASN A 365 2.19 2.19 -24.00
CA ASN A 365 1.85 3.57 -23.69
C ASN A 365 1.30 3.72 -22.26
N LEU A 366 2.17 4.06 -21.31
CA LEU A 366 1.81 4.22 -19.90
C LEU A 366 0.79 5.34 -19.64
N LYS A 367 0.70 6.37 -20.50
CA LYS A 367 -0.33 7.41 -20.39
C LYS A 367 -1.73 6.83 -20.58
N MET A 368 -1.91 5.92 -21.55
CA MET A 368 -3.19 5.25 -21.79
C MET A 368 -3.56 4.31 -20.64
N GLY A 369 -2.57 3.61 -20.10
CA GLY A 369 -2.78 2.76 -18.92
C GLY A 369 -3.23 3.56 -17.69
N ILE A 370 -2.54 4.65 -17.38
CA ILE A 370 -2.90 5.51 -16.24
C ILE A 370 -4.27 6.16 -16.47
N LEU A 371 -4.58 6.58 -17.71
CA LEU A 371 -5.90 7.12 -18.04
C LEU A 371 -7.03 6.12 -17.76
N ALA A 372 -6.82 4.84 -18.09
CA ALA A 372 -7.80 3.80 -17.77
C ALA A 372 -8.01 3.65 -16.25
N GLY A 373 -6.96 3.87 -15.45
CA GLY A 373 -7.04 3.83 -13.99
C GLY A 373 -7.92 4.91 -13.35
N ILE A 374 -8.34 5.94 -14.10
CA ILE A 374 -9.20 7.03 -13.60
C ILE A 374 -10.55 6.51 -13.07
N ILE A 375 -10.97 5.33 -13.50
CA ILE A 375 -12.21 4.70 -13.03
C ILE A 375 -12.23 4.54 -11.51
N PHE A 376 -11.08 4.27 -10.87
CA PHE A 376 -11.00 4.02 -9.44
C PHE A 376 -11.29 5.28 -8.60
N PRO A 377 -10.63 6.44 -8.80
CA PRO A 377 -10.98 7.64 -8.04
C PRO A 377 -12.38 8.17 -8.37
N VAL A 378 -12.91 7.91 -9.57
CA VAL A 378 -14.32 8.24 -9.92
C VAL A 378 -15.28 7.39 -9.10
N LEU A 379 -15.09 6.07 -9.05
CA LEU A 379 -15.93 5.17 -8.25
C LEU A 379 -15.81 5.47 -6.75
N LEU A 380 -14.62 5.83 -6.27
CA LEU A 380 -14.43 6.24 -4.88
C LEU A 380 -15.23 7.53 -4.57
N LEU A 381 -15.18 8.53 -5.43
CA LEU A 381 -15.97 9.77 -5.29
C LEU A 381 -17.47 9.46 -5.22
N ILE A 382 -17.96 8.61 -6.11
CA ILE A 382 -19.36 8.15 -6.11
C ILE A 382 -19.68 7.45 -4.79
N GLY A 383 -18.82 6.57 -4.31
CA GLY A 383 -18.97 5.86 -3.04
C GLY A 383 -19.09 6.81 -1.84
N VAL A 384 -18.22 7.84 -1.76
CA VAL A 384 -18.29 8.85 -0.70
C VAL A 384 -19.62 9.60 -0.72
N ILE A 385 -20.10 9.99 -1.91
CA ILE A 385 -21.39 10.68 -2.09
C ILE A 385 -22.57 9.78 -1.68
N LEU A 386 -22.53 8.50 -2.06
CA LEU A 386 -23.58 7.53 -1.70
C LEU A 386 -23.63 7.31 -0.18
N CYS A 387 -22.50 7.15 0.49
CA CYS A 387 -22.41 7.06 1.95
C CYS A 387 -23.05 8.30 2.65
N ARG A 388 -22.77 9.49 2.11
CA ARG A 388 -23.37 10.74 2.62
C ARG A 388 -24.90 10.75 2.52
N ARG A 389 -25.44 10.29 1.39
CA ARG A 389 -26.90 10.21 1.17
C ARG A 389 -27.57 9.23 2.12
N GLN A 390 -26.99 8.06 2.35
CA GLN A 390 -27.54 7.06 3.28
C GLN A 390 -27.60 7.59 4.71
N LYS A 391 -26.58 8.28 5.19
CA LYS A 391 -26.56 8.89 6.52
C LYS A 391 -27.69 9.93 6.70
N LYS A 392 -27.97 10.74 5.67
CA LYS A 392 -29.08 11.71 5.69
C LYS A 392 -30.44 11.03 5.76
N ILE A 393 -30.67 9.96 4.99
CA ILE A 393 -31.94 9.20 4.97
C ILE A 393 -32.18 8.53 6.33
N THR A 394 -31.17 7.92 6.91
CA THR A 394 -31.27 7.29 8.24
C THR A 394 -31.61 8.31 9.32
N ASN A 395 -30.95 9.46 9.34
CA ASN A 395 -31.24 10.54 10.29
C ASN A 395 -32.66 11.11 10.10
N TYR A 396 -33.13 11.30 8.86
CA TYR A 396 -34.47 11.76 8.58
C TYR A 396 -35.54 10.78 9.09
N ASN A 397 -35.36 9.49 8.85
CA ASN A 397 -36.28 8.45 9.31
C ASN A 397 -36.31 8.30 10.84
N THR A 398 -35.16 8.49 11.52
CA THR A 398 -35.08 8.47 12.99
C THR A 398 -35.76 9.68 13.63
N VAL A 399 -35.72 10.85 13.01
CA VAL A 399 -36.45 12.04 13.47
C VAL A 399 -37.93 11.85 13.24
N LYS A 400 -38.36 11.33 12.10
CA LYS A 400 -39.78 11.12 11.77
C LYS A 400 -40.45 9.99 12.60
N SER A 401 -39.67 9.03 13.12
CA SER A 401 -40.21 7.99 14.02
C SER A 401 -40.32 8.43 15.50
N ARG A 402 -39.78 9.58 15.83
CA ARG A 402 -39.89 10.19 17.19
C ARG A 402 -41.00 11.24 17.34
N HIS A 403 -41.65 11.57 16.23
CA HIS A 403 -42.87 12.33 16.13
C HIS A 403 -44.04 11.46 15.72
#